data_344f5886bd371cd273dcd6a49a4082f7
#
_entry.id   344f5886bd371cd273dcd6a49a4082f7
#
_cell.length_a   1.000
_cell.length_b   1.000
_cell.length_c   1.000
_cell.angle_alpha   90.00
_cell.angle_beta   90.00
_cell.angle_gamma   90.00
#
_symmetry.space_group_name_H-M   'P 1'
#
loop_
_entity.id
_entity.type
_entity.pdbx_description
1 polymer ?
#
loop_
_entity_poly.entity_id
_entity_poly.type
_entity_poly.pdbx_seq_one_letter_code
_entity_poly.pdbx_strand_id
1 'polypeptide(L)'
;MTTFNIARPDKAIEHKLIDKIDNLTKPKGSLGMLEQLALKIGIIQQTLTPSLKNPCNILFAADHGIIEEGVTVSPKEVTWQQLSHFSKGGAGINFLCDQHGFKLVLVDAGVDYDIPAGHGIIDLKVRKSTRNFLYEAAMTADELELCMQRGAGVVADVHARGCNVVSFGEMGSGNTSSSSMWMHLFTDIPLDRCIGAGAGLNGSGISHKYDVLSRALANYKGGDSVQDKMAWFGGYELAMAVGGMLKAAELGMVILVDGFIMTACILAASRLYPEVMDYAIFCHQGDESGHKLMLEHMGVKAVLHLDLRL
;
A
#
# COMPACT_ATOMS: atom_id res chain seq x y z
N MET A 1 -20.97 -5.82 -0.69
CA MET A 1 -19.56 -5.61 -0.31
C MET A 1 -18.80 -6.91 -0.52
N THR A 2 -17.65 -6.84 -1.18
CA THR A 2 -16.77 -8.00 -1.40
C THR A 2 -16.33 -8.58 -0.07
N THR A 3 -16.49 -9.88 0.10
CA THR A 3 -16.03 -10.60 1.27
C THR A 3 -14.79 -11.39 0.91
N PHE A 4 -13.80 -11.41 1.80
CA PHE A 4 -12.57 -12.18 1.65
C PHE A 4 -12.55 -13.30 2.70
N ASN A 5 -12.08 -14.47 2.31
CA ASN A 5 -11.93 -15.60 3.21
C ASN A 5 -10.44 -15.79 3.54
N ILE A 6 -9.92 -15.00 4.46
CA ILE A 6 -8.51 -15.02 4.83
C ILE A 6 -8.33 -15.91 6.04
N ALA A 7 -7.75 -17.09 5.83
CA ALA A 7 -7.35 -17.99 6.91
C ALA A 7 -5.99 -17.54 7.49
N ARG A 8 -5.79 -17.73 8.79
CA ARG A 8 -4.43 -17.59 9.36
C ARG A 8 -3.57 -18.77 8.91
N PRO A 9 -2.29 -18.53 8.55
CA PRO A 9 -1.38 -19.64 8.25
C PRO A 9 -1.25 -20.58 9.47
N ASP A 10 -1.29 -21.88 9.20
CA ASP A 10 -1.13 -22.88 10.27
C ASP A 10 0.28 -22.84 10.85
N LYS A 11 0.39 -22.63 12.17
CA LYS A 11 1.67 -22.60 12.87
C LYS A 11 2.22 -23.97 13.23
N ALA A 12 1.50 -25.06 12.96
CA ALA A 12 1.97 -26.41 13.24
C ALA A 12 3.31 -26.77 12.56
N ILE A 13 3.62 -26.09 11.42
CA ILE A 13 4.89 -26.25 10.70
C ILE A 13 6.07 -25.46 11.32
N GLU A 14 5.80 -24.50 12.22
CA GLU A 14 6.79 -23.52 12.71
C GLU A 14 8.01 -24.21 13.35
N HIS A 15 7.80 -25.16 14.24
CA HIS A 15 8.92 -25.84 14.91
C HIS A 15 9.81 -26.61 13.92
N LYS A 16 9.23 -27.23 12.87
CA LYS A 16 9.99 -27.92 11.83
C LYS A 16 10.83 -26.96 11.00
N LEU A 17 10.30 -25.75 10.73
CA LEU A 17 11.04 -24.68 10.06
C LEU A 17 12.19 -24.18 10.90
N ILE A 18 11.97 -23.93 12.19
CA ILE A 18 13.02 -23.54 13.15
C ILE A 18 14.13 -24.58 13.20
N ASP A 19 13.74 -25.87 13.39
CA ASP A 19 14.70 -26.97 13.40
C ASP A 19 15.53 -27.03 12.11
N LYS A 20 14.90 -26.86 10.96
CA LYS A 20 15.59 -26.83 9.67
C LYS A 20 16.56 -25.66 9.57
N ILE A 21 16.15 -24.44 9.95
CA ILE A 21 16.99 -23.25 9.93
C ILE A 21 18.18 -23.40 10.88
N ASP A 22 17.96 -23.91 12.07
CA ASP A 22 18.99 -24.10 13.10
C ASP A 22 20.02 -25.17 12.75
N ASN A 23 19.63 -26.19 11.98
CA ASN A 23 20.50 -27.28 11.54
C ASN A 23 21.22 -27.01 10.20
N LEU A 24 21.10 -25.80 9.62
CA LEU A 24 21.96 -25.40 8.51
C LEU A 24 23.43 -25.29 8.98
N THR A 25 24.37 -25.45 8.05
CA THR A 25 25.82 -25.34 8.33
C THR A 25 26.20 -23.90 8.62
N LYS A 26 25.78 -23.40 9.78
CA LYS A 26 26.05 -22.05 10.32
C LYS A 26 25.83 -22.04 11.84
N PRO A 27 26.37 -21.07 12.58
CA PRO A 27 25.95 -20.85 13.95
C PRO A 27 24.46 -20.50 14.04
N LYS A 28 23.77 -20.97 15.06
CA LYS A 28 22.35 -20.63 15.28
C LYS A 28 22.16 -19.13 15.40
N GLY A 29 21.15 -18.59 14.70
CA GLY A 29 20.81 -17.17 14.71
C GLY A 29 21.77 -16.26 13.92
N SER A 30 22.82 -16.81 13.28
CA SER A 30 23.88 -15.99 12.64
C SER A 30 23.43 -15.18 11.44
N LEU A 31 22.31 -15.56 10.79
CA LEU A 31 21.74 -14.83 9.65
C LEU A 31 20.66 -13.81 10.07
N GLY A 32 20.34 -13.72 11.37
CA GLY A 32 19.46 -12.68 11.93
C GLY A 32 18.11 -12.55 11.20
N MET A 33 17.86 -11.39 10.60
CA MET A 33 16.60 -11.09 9.92
C MET A 33 16.29 -12.06 8.77
N LEU A 34 17.31 -12.60 8.07
CA LEU A 34 17.06 -13.56 6.99
C LEU A 34 16.43 -14.85 7.49
N GLU A 35 16.76 -15.30 8.70
CA GLU A 35 16.14 -16.48 9.33
C GLU A 35 14.66 -16.22 9.66
N GLN A 36 14.36 -15.02 10.17
CA GLN A 36 12.99 -14.60 10.47
C GLN A 36 12.14 -14.51 9.20
N LEU A 37 12.69 -13.98 8.11
CA LEU A 37 12.03 -13.93 6.81
C LEU A 37 11.79 -15.33 6.26
N ALA A 38 12.80 -16.21 6.31
CA ALA A 38 12.66 -17.59 5.84
C ALA A 38 11.58 -18.34 6.64
N LEU A 39 11.56 -18.17 7.97
CA LEU A 39 10.52 -18.73 8.84
C LEU A 39 9.14 -18.22 8.47
N LYS A 40 8.97 -16.90 8.35
CA LYS A 40 7.68 -16.28 8.00
C LYS A 40 7.18 -16.74 6.64
N ILE A 41 8.03 -16.74 5.62
CA ILE A 41 7.67 -17.19 4.27
C ILE A 41 7.32 -18.70 4.28
N GLY A 42 8.08 -19.51 5.01
CA GLY A 42 7.79 -20.95 5.16
C GLY A 42 6.44 -21.21 5.82
N ILE A 43 6.07 -20.42 6.84
CA ILE A 43 4.74 -20.49 7.50
C ILE A 43 3.65 -20.07 6.52
N ILE A 44 3.82 -18.93 5.80
CA ILE A 44 2.83 -18.47 4.81
C ILE A 44 2.60 -19.55 3.73
N GLN A 45 3.66 -20.12 3.20
CA GLN A 45 3.59 -21.10 2.11
C GLN A 45 3.36 -22.55 2.57
N GLN A 46 3.27 -22.79 3.89
CA GLN A 46 3.08 -24.13 4.48
C GLN A 46 4.08 -25.15 3.95
N THR A 47 5.36 -24.78 3.84
CA THR A 47 6.41 -25.65 3.29
C THR A 47 7.76 -25.44 3.98
N LEU A 48 8.54 -26.51 4.08
CA LEU A 48 9.93 -26.46 4.56
C LEU A 48 10.92 -25.97 3.48
N THR A 49 10.48 -25.78 2.24
CA THR A 49 11.29 -25.33 1.11
C THR A 49 10.62 -24.13 0.43
N PRO A 50 10.49 -22.99 1.15
CA PRO A 50 9.85 -21.81 0.58
C PRO A 50 10.57 -21.31 -0.67
N SER A 51 9.82 -20.74 -1.60
CA SER A 51 10.35 -20.18 -2.83
C SER A 51 9.57 -18.93 -3.24
N LEU A 52 10.26 -17.96 -3.81
CA LEU A 52 9.66 -16.77 -4.38
C LEU A 52 9.55 -16.96 -5.90
N LYS A 53 8.31 -17.02 -6.41
CA LYS A 53 8.03 -17.34 -7.82
C LYS A 53 7.34 -16.16 -8.49
N ASN A 54 7.83 -15.81 -9.68
CA ASN A 54 7.24 -14.78 -10.54
C ASN A 54 6.85 -13.51 -9.77
N PRO A 55 7.79 -12.89 -9.02
CA PRO A 55 7.48 -11.76 -8.17
C PRO A 55 6.88 -10.61 -9.01
N CYS A 56 5.87 -9.94 -8.47
CA CYS A 56 5.23 -8.80 -9.14
C CYS A 56 5.22 -7.58 -8.24
N ASN A 57 5.44 -6.40 -8.84
CA ASN A 57 5.07 -5.12 -8.26
C ASN A 57 3.82 -4.61 -9.00
N ILE A 58 2.76 -4.32 -8.26
CA ILE A 58 1.52 -3.76 -8.81
C ILE A 58 1.45 -2.30 -8.38
N LEU A 59 1.57 -1.39 -9.35
CA LEU A 59 1.50 0.05 -9.13
C LEU A 59 0.14 0.57 -9.58
N PHE A 60 -0.62 1.11 -8.63
CA PHE A 60 -1.88 1.78 -8.89
C PHE A 60 -1.68 3.29 -8.96
N ALA A 61 -2.36 3.98 -9.88
CA ALA A 61 -2.27 5.43 -10.02
C ALA A 61 -3.65 6.08 -10.01
N ALA A 62 -3.78 7.18 -9.25
CA ALA A 62 -4.97 8.01 -9.25
C ALA A 62 -4.66 9.43 -8.80
N ASP A 63 -5.49 10.39 -9.19
CA ASP A 63 -5.45 11.76 -8.70
C ASP A 63 -6.41 12.01 -7.55
N HIS A 64 -6.10 13.01 -6.74
CA HIS A 64 -6.83 13.37 -5.53
C HIS A 64 -7.37 14.79 -5.61
N GLY A 65 -8.68 14.98 -5.38
CA GLY A 65 -9.30 16.29 -5.38
C GLY A 65 -8.80 17.23 -4.28
N ILE A 66 -8.24 16.69 -3.19
CA ILE A 66 -7.72 17.49 -2.07
C ILE A 66 -6.52 18.37 -2.47
N ILE A 67 -5.85 18.08 -3.59
CA ILE A 67 -4.73 18.93 -4.06
C ILE A 67 -5.16 20.35 -4.39
N GLU A 68 -6.43 20.58 -4.68
CA GLU A 68 -6.99 21.93 -4.91
C GLU A 68 -6.81 22.85 -3.71
N GLU A 69 -6.62 22.28 -2.52
CA GLU A 69 -6.36 23.00 -1.27
C GLU A 69 -4.86 23.28 -1.03
N GLY A 70 -3.98 23.01 -1.97
CA GLY A 70 -2.54 23.32 -1.84
C GLY A 70 -1.79 22.47 -0.81
N VAL A 71 -2.22 21.24 -0.58
CA VAL A 71 -1.64 20.30 0.41
C VAL A 71 -0.39 19.57 -0.09
N THR A 72 0.07 19.86 -1.28
CA THR A 72 1.29 19.31 -1.90
C THR A 72 1.93 20.32 -2.83
N VAL A 73 3.24 20.22 -3.03
CA VAL A 73 3.98 21.01 -4.05
C VAL A 73 3.96 20.32 -5.43
N SER A 74 3.57 19.06 -5.49
CA SER A 74 3.51 18.30 -6.73
C SER A 74 2.26 18.66 -7.52
N PRO A 75 2.38 19.19 -8.75
CA PRO A 75 1.24 19.46 -9.61
C PRO A 75 0.49 18.16 -9.97
N LYS A 76 -0.78 18.29 -10.30
CA LYS A 76 -1.65 17.19 -10.69
C LYS A 76 -1.12 16.41 -11.90
N GLU A 77 -0.56 17.13 -12.85
CA GLU A 77 -0.02 16.58 -14.09
C GLU A 77 1.11 15.57 -13.88
N VAL A 78 1.80 15.65 -12.74
CA VAL A 78 2.89 14.72 -12.40
C VAL A 78 2.39 13.28 -12.33
N THR A 79 1.15 13.04 -11.91
CA THR A 79 0.58 11.68 -11.82
C THR A 79 0.59 10.98 -13.18
N TRP A 80 0.00 11.57 -14.22
CA TRP A 80 -0.04 10.95 -15.54
C TRP A 80 1.33 10.93 -16.23
N GLN A 81 2.16 11.97 -15.99
CA GLN A 81 3.52 12.03 -16.54
C GLN A 81 4.38 10.90 -15.99
N GLN A 82 4.34 10.65 -14.69
CA GLN A 82 5.06 9.55 -14.04
C GLN A 82 4.52 8.20 -14.51
N LEU A 83 3.21 8.01 -14.59
CA LEU A 83 2.64 6.76 -15.08
C LEU A 83 3.06 6.47 -16.54
N SER A 84 3.09 7.52 -17.39
CA SER A 84 3.65 7.41 -18.75
C SER A 84 5.15 7.09 -18.74
N HIS A 85 5.90 7.65 -17.78
CA HIS A 85 7.34 7.38 -17.64
C HIS A 85 7.59 5.93 -17.20
N PHE A 86 6.81 5.42 -16.25
CA PHE A 86 6.84 4.01 -15.84
C PHE A 86 6.56 3.07 -17.01
N SER A 87 5.57 3.38 -17.86
CA SER A 87 5.22 2.55 -18.99
C SER A 87 6.31 2.47 -20.06
N LYS A 88 7.21 3.47 -20.11
CA LYS A 88 8.36 3.53 -21.04
C LYS A 88 9.65 2.94 -20.43
N GLY A 89 9.62 2.43 -19.21
CA GLY A 89 10.77 1.83 -18.57
C GLY A 89 11.81 2.81 -18.03
N GLY A 90 11.47 4.11 -17.85
CA GLY A 90 12.45 5.16 -17.54
C GLY A 90 12.66 5.44 -16.04
N ALA A 91 11.83 4.92 -15.16
CA ALA A 91 11.84 5.27 -13.74
C ALA A 91 12.66 4.30 -12.89
N GLY A 92 12.98 4.71 -11.65
CA GLY A 92 13.69 3.89 -10.68
C GLY A 92 13.04 2.54 -10.41
N ILE A 93 11.69 2.50 -10.34
CA ILE A 93 10.94 1.26 -10.13
C ILE A 93 11.15 0.26 -11.30
N ASN A 94 11.26 0.74 -12.54
CA ASN A 94 11.53 -0.11 -13.70
C ASN A 94 12.89 -0.78 -13.55
N PHE A 95 13.93 0.03 -13.26
CA PHE A 95 15.29 -0.47 -13.06
C PHE A 95 15.34 -1.51 -11.92
N LEU A 96 14.73 -1.23 -10.78
CA LEU A 96 14.74 -2.14 -9.64
C LEU A 96 13.97 -3.44 -9.95
N CYS A 97 12.82 -3.33 -10.61
CA CYS A 97 12.05 -4.50 -11.03
C CYS A 97 12.86 -5.39 -11.99
N ASP A 98 13.47 -4.81 -13.01
CA ASP A 98 14.29 -5.54 -13.98
C ASP A 98 15.52 -6.18 -13.32
N GLN A 99 16.20 -5.45 -12.41
CA GLN A 99 17.38 -5.93 -11.69
C GLN A 99 17.07 -7.15 -10.80
N HIS A 100 15.87 -7.20 -10.22
CA HIS A 100 15.47 -8.24 -9.26
C HIS A 100 14.45 -9.23 -9.81
N GLY A 101 14.14 -9.18 -11.11
CA GLY A 101 13.22 -10.10 -11.76
C GLY A 101 11.76 -9.94 -11.34
N PHE A 102 11.36 -8.75 -10.88
CA PHE A 102 9.97 -8.42 -10.62
C PHE A 102 9.27 -8.00 -11.91
N LYS A 103 8.06 -8.49 -12.11
CA LYS A 103 7.18 -7.97 -13.14
C LYS A 103 6.50 -6.71 -12.64
N LEU A 104 6.65 -5.59 -13.34
CA LEU A 104 5.91 -4.37 -13.06
C LEU A 104 4.53 -4.42 -13.76
N VAL A 105 3.47 -4.23 -13.00
CA VAL A 105 2.08 -4.13 -13.48
C VAL A 105 1.58 -2.72 -13.17
N LEU A 106 1.22 -1.97 -14.20
CA LEU A 106 0.76 -0.59 -14.10
C LEU A 106 -0.76 -0.54 -14.25
N VAL A 107 -1.44 0.13 -13.32
CA VAL A 107 -2.90 0.23 -13.29
C VAL A 107 -3.32 1.69 -13.13
N ASP A 108 -4.13 2.17 -14.06
CA ASP A 108 -4.85 3.42 -13.93
C ASP A 108 -6.13 3.19 -13.12
N ALA A 109 -6.15 3.66 -11.88
CA ALA A 109 -7.29 3.56 -10.96
C ALA A 109 -8.19 4.81 -11.01
N GLY A 110 -7.62 5.97 -11.39
CA GLY A 110 -8.35 7.23 -11.36
C GLY A 110 -7.53 8.46 -11.75
N VAL A 111 -6.59 8.31 -12.67
CA VAL A 111 -5.78 9.43 -13.17
C VAL A 111 -6.66 10.41 -13.96
N ASP A 112 -6.52 11.70 -13.70
CA ASP A 112 -7.28 12.77 -14.39
C ASP A 112 -6.65 13.12 -15.74
N TYR A 113 -6.44 12.09 -16.52
CA TYR A 113 -5.94 12.18 -17.89
C TYR A 113 -6.43 10.98 -18.70
N ASP A 114 -6.71 11.19 -19.99
CA ASP A 114 -7.06 10.10 -20.89
C ASP A 114 -5.77 9.46 -21.43
N ILE A 115 -5.35 8.38 -20.79
CA ILE A 115 -4.14 7.66 -21.17
C ILE A 115 -4.41 6.92 -22.47
N PRO A 116 -3.61 7.15 -23.54
CA PRO A 116 -3.79 6.45 -24.79
C PRO A 116 -3.62 4.94 -24.63
N ALA A 117 -4.40 4.16 -25.36
CA ALA A 117 -4.26 2.70 -25.39
C ALA A 117 -2.88 2.26 -25.92
N GLY A 118 -2.43 1.06 -25.53
CA GLY A 118 -1.19 0.46 -26.05
C GLY A 118 0.08 0.76 -25.24
N HIS A 119 -0.03 1.44 -24.11
CA HIS A 119 1.11 1.77 -23.23
C HIS A 119 1.39 0.71 -22.14
N GLY A 120 0.76 -0.46 -22.19
CA GLY A 120 0.94 -1.51 -21.17
C GLY A 120 0.35 -1.16 -19.79
N ILE A 121 -0.48 -0.11 -19.72
CA ILE A 121 -1.21 0.32 -18.53
C ILE A 121 -2.60 -0.32 -18.58
N ILE A 122 -2.99 -0.98 -17.50
CA ILE A 122 -4.31 -1.57 -17.36
C ILE A 122 -5.28 -0.46 -16.96
N ASP A 123 -6.27 -0.20 -17.80
CA ASP A 123 -7.31 0.79 -17.51
C ASP A 123 -8.39 0.16 -16.61
N LEU A 124 -8.34 0.52 -15.34
CA LEU A 124 -9.36 0.22 -14.34
C LEU A 124 -9.87 1.51 -13.68
N LYS A 125 -9.81 2.62 -14.40
CA LYS A 125 -10.25 3.94 -13.94
C LYS A 125 -11.69 3.91 -13.45
N VAL A 126 -11.90 4.25 -12.17
CA VAL A 126 -13.25 4.38 -11.59
C VAL A 126 -13.85 5.73 -11.97
N ARG A 127 -13.07 6.78 -11.82
CA ARG A 127 -13.39 8.15 -12.17
C ARG A 127 -12.09 8.93 -12.35
N LYS A 128 -12.10 10.03 -13.09
CA LYS A 128 -11.00 11.00 -13.15
C LYS A 128 -10.94 11.76 -11.84
N SER A 129 -9.89 11.56 -11.05
CA SER A 129 -9.66 12.12 -9.71
C SER A 129 -10.75 11.77 -8.69
N THR A 130 -10.40 11.71 -7.42
CA THR A 130 -11.39 11.69 -6.34
C THR A 130 -12.07 13.05 -6.22
N ARG A 131 -13.16 13.11 -5.46
CA ARG A 131 -13.72 14.38 -5.00
C ARG A 131 -12.81 14.98 -3.93
N ASN A 132 -12.98 16.27 -3.65
CA ASN A 132 -12.25 16.96 -2.60
C ASN A 132 -12.87 16.65 -1.23
N PHE A 133 -12.18 15.84 -0.44
CA PHE A 133 -12.68 15.39 0.86
C PHE A 133 -12.75 16.48 1.95
N LEU A 134 -12.30 17.70 1.64
CA LEU A 134 -12.59 18.84 2.51
C LEU A 134 -14.09 19.16 2.55
N TYR A 135 -14.81 18.90 1.46
CA TYR A 135 -16.22 19.29 1.30
C TYR A 135 -17.18 18.10 1.26
N GLU A 136 -16.76 16.99 0.68
CA GLU A 136 -17.59 15.79 0.48
C GLU A 136 -16.72 14.52 0.49
N ALA A 137 -17.33 13.35 0.51
CA ALA A 137 -16.58 12.09 0.45
C ALA A 137 -15.74 11.99 -0.84
N ALA A 138 -14.47 11.57 -0.72
CA ALA A 138 -13.56 11.38 -1.86
C ALA A 138 -14.14 10.43 -2.90
N MET A 139 -14.86 9.39 -2.44
CA MET A 139 -15.55 8.42 -3.30
C MET A 139 -16.86 7.96 -2.64
N THR A 140 -17.77 7.43 -3.43
CA THR A 140 -18.98 6.79 -2.92
C THR A 140 -18.68 5.39 -2.38
N ALA A 141 -19.59 4.81 -1.61
CA ALA A 141 -19.48 3.42 -1.15
C ALA A 141 -19.37 2.42 -2.32
N ASP A 142 -20.12 2.66 -3.42
CA ASP A 142 -20.04 1.81 -4.61
C ASP A 142 -18.70 1.95 -5.34
N GLU A 143 -18.15 3.17 -5.41
CA GLU A 143 -16.81 3.41 -5.98
C GLU A 143 -15.71 2.73 -5.13
N LEU A 144 -15.80 2.78 -3.79
CA LEU A 144 -14.89 2.05 -2.90
C LEU A 144 -14.97 0.55 -3.14
N GLU A 145 -16.18 -0.01 -3.19
CA GLU A 145 -16.41 -1.42 -3.45
C GLU A 145 -15.81 -1.85 -4.79
N LEU A 146 -16.05 -1.05 -5.83
CA LEU A 146 -15.50 -1.29 -7.17
C LEU A 146 -13.96 -1.27 -7.18
N CYS A 147 -13.34 -0.32 -6.45
CA CYS A 147 -11.88 -0.28 -6.29
C CYS A 147 -11.35 -1.56 -5.64
N MET A 148 -11.96 -1.98 -4.54
CA MET A 148 -11.51 -3.19 -3.83
C MET A 148 -11.65 -4.44 -4.71
N GLN A 149 -12.74 -4.56 -5.48
CA GLN A 149 -12.94 -5.66 -6.44
C GLN A 149 -11.90 -5.64 -7.56
N ARG A 150 -11.64 -4.47 -8.15
CA ARG A 150 -10.65 -4.31 -9.23
C ARG A 150 -9.23 -4.63 -8.76
N GLY A 151 -8.84 -4.11 -7.60
CA GLY A 151 -7.54 -4.42 -6.99
C GLY A 151 -7.37 -5.92 -6.70
N ALA A 152 -8.40 -6.55 -6.13
CA ALA A 152 -8.44 -7.99 -5.92
C ALA A 152 -8.34 -8.78 -7.24
N GLY A 153 -9.01 -8.33 -8.30
CA GLY A 153 -8.95 -8.93 -9.63
C GLY A 153 -7.54 -8.93 -10.22
N VAL A 154 -6.81 -7.81 -10.12
CA VAL A 154 -5.42 -7.71 -10.60
C VAL A 154 -4.51 -8.72 -9.87
N VAL A 155 -4.68 -8.86 -8.55
CA VAL A 155 -3.91 -9.83 -7.77
C VAL A 155 -4.26 -11.28 -8.14
N ALA A 156 -5.55 -11.58 -8.32
CA ALA A 156 -5.98 -12.91 -8.78
C ALA A 156 -5.36 -13.26 -10.14
N ASP A 157 -5.29 -12.30 -11.06
CA ASP A 157 -4.69 -12.49 -12.39
C ASP A 157 -3.18 -12.77 -12.33
N VAL A 158 -2.41 -12.06 -11.50
CA VAL A 158 -0.97 -12.33 -11.36
C VAL A 158 -0.73 -13.66 -10.63
N HIS A 159 -1.54 -13.98 -9.63
CA HIS A 159 -1.49 -15.28 -8.95
C HIS A 159 -1.77 -16.45 -9.89
N ALA A 160 -2.77 -16.34 -10.77
CA ALA A 160 -3.08 -17.36 -11.77
C ALA A 160 -1.91 -17.61 -12.75
N ARG A 161 -1.00 -16.66 -12.90
CA ARG A 161 0.25 -16.79 -13.68
C ARG A 161 1.45 -17.29 -12.85
N GLY A 162 1.19 -17.75 -11.63
CA GLY A 162 2.18 -18.35 -10.73
C GLY A 162 2.94 -17.38 -9.83
N CYS A 163 2.49 -16.13 -9.72
CA CYS A 163 3.04 -15.19 -8.73
C CYS A 163 2.63 -15.62 -7.32
N ASN A 164 3.59 -15.73 -6.41
CA ASN A 164 3.33 -16.03 -4.99
C ASN A 164 3.91 -15.00 -4.02
N VAL A 165 4.49 -13.92 -4.55
CA VAL A 165 4.97 -12.77 -3.77
C VAL A 165 4.65 -11.49 -4.53
N VAL A 166 3.99 -10.56 -3.87
CA VAL A 166 3.54 -9.30 -4.48
C VAL A 166 3.96 -8.12 -3.61
N SER A 167 4.44 -7.07 -4.26
CA SER A 167 4.57 -5.74 -3.66
C SER A 167 3.56 -4.80 -4.30
N PHE A 168 3.21 -3.74 -3.57
CA PHE A 168 2.32 -2.70 -4.04
C PHE A 168 3.06 -1.38 -4.09
N GLY A 169 2.85 -0.65 -5.16
CA GLY A 169 3.29 0.73 -5.34
C GLY A 169 2.10 1.61 -5.66
N GLU A 170 2.32 2.89 -5.58
CA GLU A 170 1.30 3.88 -5.87
C GLU A 170 1.90 5.10 -6.61
N MET A 171 1.03 5.85 -7.28
CA MET A 171 1.34 7.17 -7.81
C MET A 171 0.09 8.05 -7.76
N GLY A 172 0.16 9.13 -6.99
CA GLY A 172 -0.94 10.08 -6.88
C GLY A 172 -0.55 11.37 -6.16
N SER A 173 -0.56 12.50 -6.86
CA SER A 173 -0.31 13.78 -6.20
C SER A 173 -1.34 14.02 -5.09
N GLY A 174 -0.86 14.27 -3.85
CA GLY A 174 -1.71 14.53 -2.68
C GLY A 174 -2.11 13.31 -1.86
N ASN A 175 -1.78 12.08 -2.27
CA ASN A 175 -2.19 10.84 -1.59
C ASN A 175 -1.61 10.66 -0.18
N THR A 176 -0.50 11.32 0.15
CA THR A 176 0.00 11.39 1.53
C THR A 176 -1.00 12.06 2.48
N SER A 177 -1.89 12.94 1.99
CA SER A 177 -2.98 13.51 2.79
C SER A 177 -4.01 12.45 3.17
N SER A 178 -4.46 11.64 2.20
CA SER A 178 -5.35 10.49 2.44
C SER A 178 -4.72 9.49 3.42
N SER A 179 -3.44 9.17 3.24
CA SER A 179 -2.70 8.24 4.10
C SER A 179 -2.57 8.77 5.54
N SER A 180 -2.31 10.08 5.72
CA SER A 180 -2.28 10.73 7.04
C SER A 180 -3.64 10.68 7.74
N MET A 181 -4.74 10.90 6.99
CA MET A 181 -6.10 10.76 7.52
C MET A 181 -6.41 9.33 7.94
N TRP A 182 -6.08 8.34 7.12
CA TRP A 182 -6.26 6.92 7.47
C TRP A 182 -5.42 6.52 8.69
N MET A 183 -4.15 6.97 8.74
CA MET A 183 -3.31 6.74 9.91
C MET A 183 -3.98 7.29 11.17
N HIS A 184 -4.38 8.55 11.19
CA HIS A 184 -5.06 9.18 12.33
C HIS A 184 -6.32 8.41 12.74
N LEU A 185 -7.21 8.14 11.78
CA LEU A 185 -8.54 7.55 12.03
C LEU A 185 -8.49 6.06 12.43
N PHE A 186 -7.40 5.37 12.14
CA PHE A 186 -7.25 3.94 12.45
C PHE A 186 -6.26 3.63 13.57
N THR A 187 -5.56 4.65 14.11
CA THR A 187 -4.56 4.44 15.17
C THR A 187 -4.78 5.27 16.42
N ASP A 188 -5.62 6.29 16.38
CA ASP A 188 -5.77 7.34 17.40
C ASP A 188 -4.51 8.19 17.63
N ILE A 189 -3.49 8.09 16.77
CA ILE A 189 -2.33 8.99 16.79
C ILE A 189 -2.78 10.39 16.39
N PRO A 190 -2.40 11.45 17.16
CA PRO A 190 -2.79 12.83 16.83
C PRO A 190 -2.46 13.22 15.40
N LEU A 191 -3.36 13.96 14.72
CA LEU A 191 -3.25 14.27 13.30
C LEU A 191 -1.96 15.02 12.96
N ASP A 192 -1.51 15.92 13.82
CA ASP A 192 -0.24 16.67 13.65
C ASP A 192 0.98 15.74 13.57
N ARG A 193 0.92 14.56 14.20
CA ARG A 193 1.97 13.55 14.15
C ARG A 193 1.85 12.58 12.98
N CYS A 194 0.71 12.60 12.27
CA CYS A 194 0.47 11.79 11.08
C CYS A 194 0.88 12.50 9.78
N ILE A 195 1.13 13.81 9.85
CA ILE A 195 1.40 14.66 8.68
C ILE A 195 2.90 14.91 8.57
N GLY A 196 3.44 14.68 7.39
CA GLY A 196 4.82 14.98 7.06
C GLY A 196 4.96 15.82 5.79
N ALA A 197 6.18 15.93 5.31
CA ALA A 197 6.54 16.76 4.17
C ALA A 197 5.96 16.26 2.83
N GLY A 198 5.62 14.97 2.74
CA GLY A 198 5.21 14.36 1.49
C GLY A 198 6.24 14.64 0.38
N ALA A 199 5.79 15.17 -0.76
CA ALA A 199 6.65 15.50 -1.90
C ALA A 199 7.59 16.72 -1.67
N GLY A 200 7.86 17.11 -0.41
CA GLY A 200 8.85 18.15 -0.08
C GLY A 200 8.26 19.48 0.39
N LEU A 201 7.11 19.48 1.06
CA LEU A 201 6.59 20.67 1.74
C LEU A 201 7.60 21.19 2.78
N ASN A 202 7.74 22.49 2.84
CA ASN A 202 8.45 23.17 3.93
C ASN A 202 7.56 23.31 5.18
N GLY A 203 8.09 23.88 6.27
CA GLY A 203 7.36 24.03 7.53
C GLY A 203 6.03 24.77 7.41
N SER A 204 5.94 25.83 6.60
CA SER A 204 4.66 26.56 6.36
C SER A 204 3.68 25.73 5.54
N GLY A 205 4.16 24.95 4.57
CA GLY A 205 3.34 24.02 3.80
C GLY A 205 2.79 22.87 4.66
N ILE A 206 3.59 22.35 5.59
CA ILE A 206 3.15 21.32 6.55
C ILE A 206 2.06 21.89 7.47
N SER A 207 2.24 23.13 7.98
CA SER A 207 1.22 23.79 8.82
C SER A 207 -0.07 24.02 8.03
N HIS A 208 0.03 24.48 6.78
CA HIS A 208 -1.13 24.64 5.91
C HIS A 208 -1.85 23.29 5.67
N LYS A 209 -1.10 22.25 5.36
CA LYS A 209 -1.66 20.89 5.19
C LYS A 209 -2.39 20.44 6.46
N TYR A 210 -1.81 20.67 7.64
CA TYR A 210 -2.46 20.36 8.92
C TYR A 210 -3.79 21.11 9.07
N ASP A 211 -3.83 22.42 8.77
CA ASP A 211 -5.05 23.24 8.87
C ASP A 211 -6.14 22.72 7.93
N VAL A 212 -5.78 22.38 6.68
CA VAL A 212 -6.72 21.80 5.70
C VAL A 212 -7.25 20.47 6.18
N LEU A 213 -6.40 19.53 6.62
CA LEU A 213 -6.81 18.21 7.05
C LEU A 213 -7.62 18.25 8.36
N SER A 214 -7.31 19.17 9.27
CA SER A 214 -8.09 19.41 10.49
C SER A 214 -9.51 19.88 10.17
N ARG A 215 -9.64 20.79 9.19
CA ARG A 215 -10.95 21.24 8.69
C ARG A 215 -11.71 20.11 8.00
N ALA A 216 -11.02 19.30 7.21
CA ALA A 216 -11.63 18.13 6.57
C ALA A 216 -12.16 17.13 7.60
N LEU A 217 -11.41 16.90 8.69
CA LEU A 217 -11.85 16.06 9.80
C LEU A 217 -13.07 16.66 10.50
N ALA A 218 -13.10 17.97 10.76
CA ALA A 218 -14.25 18.66 11.35
C ALA A 218 -15.50 18.64 10.45
N ASN A 219 -15.32 18.60 9.15
CA ASN A 219 -16.40 18.52 8.15
C ASN A 219 -16.89 17.09 7.90
N TYR A 220 -16.26 16.08 8.52
CA TYR A 220 -16.62 14.68 8.32
C TYR A 220 -18.09 14.42 8.69
N LYS A 221 -18.84 13.85 7.73
CA LYS A 221 -20.26 13.49 7.89
C LYS A 221 -20.52 12.01 7.56
N GLY A 222 -19.46 11.22 7.45
CA GLY A 222 -19.58 9.78 7.24
C GLY A 222 -19.96 9.03 8.51
N GLY A 223 -20.11 7.72 8.37
CA GLY A 223 -20.36 6.81 9.49
C GLY A 223 -19.06 6.40 10.21
N ASP A 224 -19.19 5.57 11.24
CA ASP A 224 -18.06 5.12 12.06
C ASP A 224 -17.34 3.88 11.50
N SER A 225 -17.88 3.26 10.45
CA SER A 225 -17.27 2.06 9.86
C SER A 225 -15.91 2.38 9.22
N VAL A 226 -15.06 1.36 9.14
CA VAL A 226 -13.77 1.46 8.44
C VAL A 226 -13.98 1.90 6.98
N GLN A 227 -15.01 1.34 6.35
CA GLN A 227 -15.35 1.63 4.96
C GLN A 227 -15.81 3.07 4.77
N ASP A 228 -16.60 3.62 5.68
CA ASP A 228 -17.03 5.03 5.60
C ASP A 228 -15.82 5.97 5.66
N LYS A 229 -14.89 5.70 6.57
CA LYS A 229 -13.65 6.47 6.71
C LYS A 229 -12.75 6.30 5.48
N MET A 230 -12.66 5.09 4.94
CA MET A 230 -11.93 4.83 3.70
C MET A 230 -12.53 5.59 2.50
N ALA A 231 -13.84 5.56 2.35
CA ALA A 231 -14.53 6.24 1.25
C ALA A 231 -14.41 7.77 1.36
N TRP A 232 -14.51 8.32 2.59
CA TRP A 232 -14.45 9.77 2.76
C TRP A 232 -13.08 10.34 2.48
N PHE A 233 -12.01 9.73 3.01
CA PHE A 233 -10.66 10.30 2.98
C PHE A 233 -9.68 9.59 2.04
N GLY A 234 -10.13 8.56 1.32
CA GLY A 234 -9.25 7.70 0.55
C GLY A 234 -8.87 8.21 -0.84
N GLY A 235 -8.23 7.32 -1.58
CA GLY A 235 -7.90 7.44 -3.01
C GLY A 235 -8.26 6.16 -3.73
N TYR A 236 -8.52 6.23 -5.04
CA TYR A 236 -8.89 5.05 -5.82
C TYR A 236 -7.75 4.03 -5.87
N GLU A 237 -6.50 4.50 -6.01
CA GLU A 237 -5.30 3.68 -5.98
C GLU A 237 -5.08 3.02 -4.61
N LEU A 238 -5.34 3.76 -3.53
CA LEU A 238 -5.21 3.25 -2.16
C LEU A 238 -6.26 2.18 -1.88
N ALA A 239 -7.50 2.41 -2.29
CA ALA A 239 -8.59 1.44 -2.14
C ALA A 239 -8.35 0.17 -2.99
N MET A 240 -7.80 0.30 -4.20
CA MET A 240 -7.39 -0.85 -5.01
C MET A 240 -6.26 -1.63 -4.34
N ALA A 241 -5.27 -0.93 -3.76
CA ALA A 241 -4.19 -1.58 -3.02
C ALA A 241 -4.74 -2.38 -1.81
N VAL A 242 -5.68 -1.82 -1.05
CA VAL A 242 -6.34 -2.54 0.06
C VAL A 242 -7.02 -3.82 -0.44
N GLY A 243 -7.84 -3.74 -1.50
CA GLY A 243 -8.49 -4.91 -2.10
C GLY A 243 -7.48 -5.94 -2.61
N GLY A 244 -6.39 -5.48 -3.21
CA GLY A 244 -5.28 -6.32 -3.66
C GLY A 244 -4.56 -7.04 -2.50
N MET A 245 -4.26 -6.33 -1.41
CA MET A 245 -3.62 -6.90 -0.21
C MET A 245 -4.49 -7.98 0.43
N LEU A 246 -5.80 -7.73 0.55
CA LEU A 246 -6.75 -8.71 1.08
C LEU A 246 -6.83 -9.96 0.19
N LYS A 247 -6.87 -9.80 -1.13
CA LYS A 247 -6.85 -10.94 -2.07
C LYS A 247 -5.53 -11.70 -2.02
N ALA A 248 -4.40 -11.01 -1.91
CA ALA A 248 -3.10 -11.67 -1.78
C ALA A 248 -3.05 -12.57 -0.53
N ALA A 249 -3.54 -12.07 0.62
CA ALA A 249 -3.64 -12.86 1.85
C ALA A 249 -4.59 -14.07 1.69
N GLU A 250 -5.76 -13.87 1.08
CA GLU A 250 -6.72 -14.95 0.80
C GLU A 250 -6.10 -16.07 -0.07
N LEU A 251 -5.21 -15.69 -1.00
CA LEU A 251 -4.51 -16.62 -1.88
C LEU A 251 -3.19 -17.17 -1.29
N GLY A 252 -2.87 -16.84 -0.03
CA GLY A 252 -1.65 -17.33 0.63
C GLY A 252 -0.36 -16.75 0.06
N MET A 253 -0.41 -15.57 -0.55
CA MET A 253 0.76 -14.91 -1.13
C MET A 253 1.53 -14.13 -0.06
N VAL A 254 2.84 -13.98 -0.26
CA VAL A 254 3.66 -13.05 0.53
C VAL A 254 3.38 -11.62 0.07
N ILE A 255 3.05 -10.74 1.00
CA ILE A 255 2.80 -9.32 0.75
C ILE A 255 4.01 -8.52 1.21
N LEU A 256 4.66 -7.81 0.29
CA LEU A 256 5.74 -6.88 0.58
C LEU A 256 5.13 -5.47 0.70
N VAL A 257 5.15 -4.93 1.92
CA VAL A 257 4.62 -3.60 2.23
C VAL A 257 5.75 -2.59 2.09
N ASP A 258 5.56 -1.62 1.21
CA ASP A 258 6.52 -0.56 0.93
C ASP A 258 6.53 0.51 2.05
N GLY A 259 6.52 1.78 1.70
CA GLY A 259 6.65 2.92 2.60
C GLY A 259 5.37 3.33 3.34
N PHE A 260 5.31 4.61 3.71
CA PHE A 260 4.25 5.21 4.51
C PHE A 260 2.85 4.96 3.94
N ILE A 261 2.66 5.23 2.65
CA ILE A 261 1.36 5.14 1.99
C ILE A 261 0.85 3.69 1.96
N MET A 262 1.70 2.74 1.56
CA MET A 262 1.32 1.32 1.55
C MET A 262 1.15 0.75 2.96
N THR A 263 1.86 1.29 3.97
CA THR A 263 1.62 0.96 5.38
C THR A 263 0.25 1.46 5.84
N ALA A 264 -0.21 2.64 5.39
CA ALA A 264 -1.57 3.10 5.66
C ALA A 264 -2.63 2.20 4.97
N CYS A 265 -2.33 1.68 3.77
CA CYS A 265 -3.22 0.73 3.09
C CYS A 265 -3.33 -0.60 3.83
N ILE A 266 -2.21 -1.20 4.28
CA ILE A 266 -2.26 -2.46 5.04
C ILE A 266 -2.88 -2.25 6.43
N LEU A 267 -2.71 -1.08 7.04
CA LEU A 267 -3.41 -0.71 8.27
C LEU A 267 -4.93 -0.72 8.06
N ALA A 268 -5.43 -0.07 7.01
CA ALA A 268 -6.86 -0.09 6.66
C ALA A 268 -7.34 -1.53 6.39
N ALA A 269 -6.58 -2.31 5.62
CA ALA A 269 -6.86 -3.72 5.35
C ALA A 269 -6.96 -4.53 6.65
N SER A 270 -6.06 -4.31 7.61
CA SER A 270 -6.04 -5.00 8.90
C SER A 270 -7.22 -4.63 9.82
N ARG A 271 -7.81 -3.45 9.63
CA ARG A 271 -9.05 -3.07 10.34
C ARG A 271 -10.29 -3.77 9.78
N LEU A 272 -10.23 -4.18 8.51
CA LEU A 272 -11.28 -4.99 7.88
C LEU A 272 -11.07 -6.49 8.15
N TYR A 273 -9.86 -6.98 7.97
CA TYR A 273 -9.46 -8.39 8.12
C TYR A 273 -8.08 -8.46 8.79
N PRO A 274 -8.03 -8.60 10.14
CA PRO A 274 -6.76 -8.62 10.89
C PRO A 274 -5.76 -9.69 10.42
N GLU A 275 -6.26 -10.78 9.85
CA GLU A 275 -5.47 -11.91 9.38
C GLU A 275 -4.49 -11.53 8.24
N VAL A 276 -4.73 -10.44 7.51
CA VAL A 276 -3.83 -9.96 6.44
C VAL A 276 -2.41 -9.70 6.94
N MET A 277 -2.26 -9.36 8.23
CA MET A 277 -0.97 -9.10 8.87
C MET A 277 -0.05 -10.31 8.94
N ASP A 278 -0.63 -11.51 8.95
CA ASP A 278 0.15 -12.75 8.98
C ASP A 278 0.91 -12.97 7.66
N TYR A 279 0.48 -12.33 6.58
CA TYR A 279 1.07 -12.41 5.23
C TYR A 279 2.00 -11.26 4.88
N ALA A 280 2.03 -10.18 5.69
CA ALA A 280 2.73 -8.94 5.40
C ALA A 280 4.18 -8.94 5.90
N ILE A 281 5.11 -8.50 5.05
CA ILE A 281 6.50 -8.18 5.38
C ILE A 281 6.70 -6.68 5.11
N PHE A 282 7.07 -5.92 6.14
CA PHE A 282 7.33 -4.48 6.04
C PHE A 282 8.75 -4.27 5.53
N CYS A 283 8.90 -3.73 4.32
CA CYS A 283 10.17 -3.71 3.61
C CYS A 283 11.14 -2.70 4.20
N HIS A 284 10.70 -1.47 4.44
CA HIS A 284 11.56 -0.44 4.98
C HIS A 284 10.80 0.56 5.85
N GLN A 285 11.53 1.27 6.70
CA GLN A 285 11.06 2.47 7.37
C GLN A 285 11.53 3.68 6.57
N GLY A 286 10.57 4.42 5.98
CA GLY A 286 10.85 5.70 5.32
C GLY A 286 11.01 6.85 6.31
N ASP A 287 11.47 8.00 5.80
CA ASP A 287 11.72 9.22 6.59
C ASP A 287 10.44 10.06 6.82
N GLU A 288 9.30 9.66 6.27
CA GLU A 288 8.02 10.33 6.55
C GLU A 288 7.68 10.22 8.04
N SER A 289 7.43 11.37 8.69
CA SER A 289 7.38 11.47 10.16
C SER A 289 6.38 10.53 10.83
N GLY A 290 5.25 10.26 10.19
CA GLY A 290 4.22 9.34 10.69
C GLY A 290 4.57 7.86 10.53
N HIS A 291 5.48 7.50 9.61
CA HIS A 291 5.71 6.09 9.25
C HIS A 291 6.21 5.25 10.43
N LYS A 292 7.22 5.75 11.14
CA LYS A 292 7.76 5.07 12.33
C LYS A 292 6.68 4.84 13.38
N LEU A 293 5.87 5.87 13.67
CA LEU A 293 4.79 5.78 14.66
C LEU A 293 3.73 4.76 14.27
N MET A 294 3.42 4.68 12.97
CA MET A 294 2.44 3.73 12.45
C MET A 294 2.96 2.29 12.58
N LEU A 295 4.24 2.04 12.23
CA LEU A 295 4.88 0.73 12.42
C LEU A 295 4.91 0.33 13.90
N GLU A 296 5.26 1.24 14.80
CA GLU A 296 5.23 1.02 16.26
C GLU A 296 3.82 0.69 16.76
N HIS A 297 2.80 1.45 16.33
CA HIS A 297 1.40 1.18 16.69
C HIS A 297 0.94 -0.20 16.22
N MET A 298 1.35 -0.62 15.02
CA MET A 298 1.03 -1.94 14.48
C MET A 298 1.85 -3.07 15.10
N GLY A 299 2.84 -2.76 15.94
CA GLY A 299 3.71 -3.75 16.58
C GLY A 299 4.63 -4.48 15.59
N VAL A 300 4.99 -3.85 14.47
CA VAL A 300 5.79 -4.44 13.40
C VAL A 300 7.14 -3.77 13.26
N LYS A 301 8.11 -4.51 12.67
CA LYS A 301 9.44 -3.99 12.37
C LYS A 301 9.68 -4.04 10.87
N ALA A 302 10.23 -2.96 10.34
CA ALA A 302 10.73 -2.93 8.98
C ALA A 302 12.03 -3.72 8.83
N VAL A 303 12.22 -4.34 7.67
CA VAL A 303 13.43 -5.13 7.36
C VAL A 303 14.63 -4.22 7.13
N LEU A 304 14.42 -3.07 6.48
CA LEU A 304 15.47 -2.13 6.09
C LEU A 304 15.22 -0.73 6.68
N HIS A 305 16.34 -0.03 6.93
CA HIS A 305 16.37 1.37 7.33
C HIS A 305 17.29 2.10 6.34
N LEU A 306 16.71 2.74 5.32
CA LEU A 306 17.45 3.30 4.18
C LEU A 306 17.30 4.82 4.07
N ASP A 307 16.61 5.47 5.01
CA ASP A 307 16.34 6.92 5.05
C ASP A 307 15.73 7.44 3.73
N LEU A 308 14.87 6.62 3.09
CA LEU A 308 14.23 6.95 1.82
C LEU A 308 13.21 8.09 2.00
N ARG A 309 13.19 9.02 1.04
CA ARG A 309 12.34 10.22 0.99
C ARG A 309 11.63 10.33 -0.36
N LEU A 310 11.01 9.25 -0.79
CA LEU A 310 10.28 9.19 -2.05
C LEU A 310 8.80 9.46 -1.83
#